data_7c8a791a18ba46e90a3f0ed08ebb7e24
#
_entry.id   7c8a791a18ba46e90a3f0ed08ebb7e24
#
_cell.length_a   1.000
_cell.length_b   1.000
_cell.length_c   1.000
_cell.angle_alpha   90.00
_cell.angle_beta   90.00
_cell.angle_gamma   90.00
#
_symmetry.space_group_name_H-M   'P 1'
#
loop_
_entity.id
_entity.type
_entity.pdbx_description
1 polymer ?
#
loop_
_entity_poly.entity_id
_entity_poly.type
_entity_poly.pdbx_seq_one_letter_code
_entity_poly.pdbx_strand_id
1 'polypeptide(L)'
;MKKIALILVGLIISAGSFAQGKYGATAADSITCIESLIYKDYIKSDPALAMSLWKVAYKTCPQSQKSLYINGVKMYVALSKKEKDATVKKAYIDTMFSIFDQRIEMFGQKGMVLGLKGQKMLSTKQDKELTFNTLNEAVELTGDKTQSGTLVAAMFAIINLEKAGKKTKEEVVLMFEKTTAICAVNKGNAKGGARYVKAAEKIQNVTSPYLDCTVLVPLAEKNFEANKENVDWLRT
;
A
#
# COMPACT_ATOMS: atom_id res chain seq x y z
N MET A 1 -8.88 -72.07 -7.87
CA MET A 1 -9.38 -70.70 -7.72
C MET A 1 -8.25 -69.85 -7.15
N LYS A 2 -7.51 -69.20 -8.03
CA LYS A 2 -6.33 -68.39 -7.64
C LYS A 2 -6.79 -66.91 -7.54
N LYS A 3 -6.71 -66.35 -6.35
CA LYS A 3 -6.97 -64.92 -6.13
C LYS A 3 -5.72 -64.12 -6.51
N ILE A 4 -5.80 -63.32 -7.58
CA ILE A 4 -4.76 -62.37 -7.97
C ILE A 4 -4.99 -61.08 -7.18
N ALA A 5 -4.09 -60.77 -6.25
CA ALA A 5 -4.06 -59.49 -5.55
C ALA A 5 -3.35 -58.48 -6.44
N LEU A 6 -4.11 -57.51 -6.96
CA LEU A 6 -3.60 -56.34 -7.66
C LEU A 6 -3.07 -55.35 -6.62
N ILE A 7 -1.75 -55.24 -6.49
CA ILE A 7 -1.08 -54.21 -5.73
C ILE A 7 -1.03 -52.93 -6.59
N LEU A 8 -1.90 -51.98 -6.29
CA LEU A 8 -1.85 -50.64 -6.85
C LEU A 8 -0.68 -49.89 -6.15
N VAL A 9 0.46 -49.82 -6.83
CA VAL A 9 1.54 -48.89 -6.41
C VAL A 9 1.13 -47.50 -6.83
N GLY A 10 0.54 -46.78 -5.90
CA GLY A 10 0.28 -45.35 -6.03
C GLY A 10 1.60 -44.57 -6.07
N LEU A 11 2.03 -44.11 -7.25
CA LEU A 11 3.07 -43.09 -7.38
C LEU A 11 2.55 -41.82 -6.74
N ILE A 12 2.94 -41.58 -5.50
CA ILE A 12 2.83 -40.24 -4.88
C ILE A 12 3.90 -39.38 -5.54
N ILE A 13 3.52 -38.67 -6.61
CA ILE A 13 4.28 -37.54 -7.10
C ILE A 13 4.11 -36.45 -6.02
N SER A 14 4.99 -36.47 -5.04
CA SER A 14 5.19 -35.33 -4.17
C SER A 14 5.72 -34.20 -5.06
N ALA A 15 4.82 -33.33 -5.54
CA ALA A 15 5.19 -32.03 -6.01
C ALA A 15 5.90 -31.37 -4.82
N GLY A 16 7.23 -31.49 -4.79
CA GLY A 16 8.07 -30.79 -3.85
C GLY A 16 7.80 -29.30 -4.02
N SER A 17 6.91 -28.77 -3.20
CA SER A 17 6.90 -27.35 -2.92
C SER A 17 8.28 -27.06 -2.41
N PHE A 18 9.18 -26.61 -3.27
CA PHE A 18 10.41 -25.97 -2.85
C PHE A 18 10.00 -24.71 -2.11
N ALA A 19 9.69 -24.87 -0.83
CA ALA A 19 9.61 -23.75 0.09
C ALA A 19 11.00 -23.12 0.05
N GLN A 20 11.14 -22.09 -0.77
CA GLN A 20 12.37 -21.32 -0.85
C GLN A 20 12.69 -20.91 0.58
N GLY A 21 13.78 -21.43 1.15
CA GLY A 21 14.17 -21.11 2.53
C GLY A 21 14.35 -19.61 2.67
N LYS A 22 14.17 -19.09 3.87
CA LYS A 22 14.28 -17.65 4.17
C LYS A 22 15.52 -16.98 3.56
N TYR A 23 16.61 -17.72 3.39
CA TYR A 23 17.89 -17.24 2.86
C TYR A 23 18.29 -17.84 1.51
N GLY A 24 17.36 -18.44 0.80
CA GLY A 24 17.59 -19.07 -0.50
C GLY A 24 17.23 -20.56 -0.52
N ALA A 25 17.31 -21.19 -1.69
CA ALA A 25 16.91 -22.57 -1.87
C ALA A 25 18.04 -23.58 -1.54
N THR A 26 19.30 -23.15 -1.66
CA THR A 26 20.49 -23.99 -1.45
C THR A 26 21.45 -23.37 -0.43
N ALA A 27 22.43 -24.12 0.03
CA ALA A 27 23.49 -23.61 0.90
C ALA A 27 24.30 -22.48 0.20
N ALA A 28 24.57 -22.60 -1.09
CA ALA A 28 25.24 -21.58 -1.88
C ALA A 28 24.39 -20.29 -1.96
N ASP A 29 23.08 -20.41 -2.19
CA ASP A 29 22.16 -19.26 -2.16
C ASP A 29 22.17 -18.59 -0.79
N SER A 30 22.22 -19.36 0.30
CA SER A 30 22.23 -18.83 1.66
C SER A 30 23.49 -18.00 1.92
N ILE A 31 24.66 -18.46 1.47
CA ILE A 31 25.91 -17.69 1.56
C ILE A 31 25.79 -16.40 0.74
N THR A 32 25.41 -16.50 -0.53
CA THR A 32 25.22 -15.35 -1.43
C THR A 32 24.22 -14.34 -0.86
N CYS A 33 23.12 -14.84 -0.26
CA CYS A 33 22.14 -14.00 0.41
C CYS A 33 22.76 -13.22 1.56
N ILE A 34 23.42 -13.91 2.51
CA ILE A 34 23.98 -13.29 3.71
C ILE A 34 25.02 -12.23 3.32
N GLU A 35 25.91 -12.53 2.39
CA GLU A 35 26.91 -11.60 1.88
C GLU A 35 26.28 -10.38 1.21
N SER A 36 25.18 -10.56 0.46
CA SER A 36 24.50 -9.45 -0.21
C SER A 36 23.65 -8.58 0.74
N LEU A 37 23.21 -9.11 1.89
CA LEU A 37 22.42 -8.34 2.86
C LEU A 37 23.21 -7.20 3.55
N ILE A 38 24.52 -7.15 3.42
CA ILE A 38 25.36 -6.04 3.86
C ILE A 38 25.11 -4.75 3.04
N TYR A 39 24.33 -4.81 1.95
CA TYR A 39 23.97 -3.63 1.16
C TYR A 39 23.53 -2.44 2.01
N LYS A 40 22.95 -2.70 3.18
CA LYS A 40 22.44 -1.68 4.10
C LYS A 40 23.51 -0.71 4.57
N ASP A 41 24.74 -1.23 4.76
CA ASP A 41 25.86 -0.47 5.30
C ASP A 41 26.41 0.52 4.26
N TYR A 42 26.14 0.23 2.97
CA TYR A 42 26.59 1.02 1.83
C TYR A 42 25.57 2.02 1.29
N ILE A 43 24.30 2.00 1.75
CA ILE A 43 23.23 2.87 1.19
C ILE A 43 23.63 4.35 1.17
N LYS A 44 24.40 4.82 2.16
CA LYS A 44 24.81 6.22 2.26
C LYS A 44 26.23 6.46 1.71
N SER A 45 27.16 5.55 1.95
CA SER A 45 28.58 5.67 1.61
C SER A 45 28.88 5.31 0.16
N ASP A 46 28.26 4.25 -0.36
CA ASP A 46 28.41 3.80 -1.75
C ASP A 46 27.05 3.27 -2.29
N PRO A 47 26.19 4.18 -2.76
CA PRO A 47 24.86 3.79 -3.27
C PRO A 47 24.90 2.86 -4.49
N ALA A 48 26.00 2.87 -5.28
CA ALA A 48 26.13 1.99 -6.45
C ALA A 48 26.38 0.55 -6.00
N LEU A 49 27.32 0.35 -5.07
CA LEU A 49 27.56 -0.95 -4.45
C LEU A 49 26.32 -1.44 -3.69
N ALA A 50 25.67 -0.57 -2.91
CA ALA A 50 24.43 -0.92 -2.22
C ALA A 50 23.37 -1.44 -3.19
N MET A 51 23.18 -0.79 -4.34
CA MET A 51 22.21 -1.21 -5.35
C MET A 51 22.58 -2.57 -5.97
N SER A 52 23.86 -2.81 -6.26
CA SER A 52 24.31 -4.08 -6.83
C SER A 52 24.06 -5.25 -5.87
N LEU A 53 24.48 -5.11 -4.62
CA LEU A 53 24.27 -6.08 -3.56
C LEU A 53 22.78 -6.29 -3.26
N TRP A 54 22.01 -5.19 -3.21
CA TRP A 54 20.55 -5.27 -3.01
C TRP A 54 19.88 -6.08 -4.11
N LYS A 55 20.24 -5.91 -5.38
CA LYS A 55 19.69 -6.70 -6.49
C LYS A 55 19.96 -8.19 -6.32
N VAL A 56 21.16 -8.55 -5.85
CA VAL A 56 21.51 -9.95 -5.55
C VAL A 56 20.59 -10.48 -4.44
N ALA A 57 20.51 -9.80 -3.29
CA ALA A 57 19.64 -10.20 -2.19
C ALA A 57 18.16 -10.31 -2.61
N TYR A 58 17.67 -9.34 -3.39
CA TYR A 58 16.30 -9.28 -3.87
C TYR A 58 15.92 -10.47 -4.75
N LYS A 59 16.88 -10.96 -5.56
CA LYS A 59 16.70 -12.14 -6.41
C LYS A 59 16.87 -13.45 -5.64
N THR A 60 17.92 -13.54 -4.81
CA THR A 60 18.33 -14.80 -4.18
C THR A 60 17.49 -15.14 -2.95
N CYS A 61 17.12 -14.14 -2.14
CA CYS A 61 16.43 -14.36 -0.88
C CYS A 61 15.32 -13.33 -0.61
N PRO A 62 14.27 -13.30 -1.46
CA PRO A 62 13.18 -12.33 -1.36
C PRO A 62 12.42 -12.40 -0.03
N GLN A 63 12.42 -13.56 0.64
CA GLN A 63 11.77 -13.75 1.94
C GLN A 63 12.66 -13.43 3.15
N SER A 64 13.90 -12.98 2.93
CA SER A 64 14.86 -12.76 4.03
C SER A 64 14.36 -11.72 5.04
N GLN A 65 13.86 -10.60 4.60
CA GLN A 65 13.42 -9.50 5.48
C GLN A 65 12.60 -8.42 4.77
N LYS A 66 11.62 -7.86 5.48
CA LYS A 66 10.79 -6.75 4.96
C LYS A 66 11.60 -5.50 4.61
N SER A 67 12.71 -5.25 5.30
CA SER A 67 13.59 -4.10 5.02
C SER A 67 14.22 -4.13 3.64
N LEU A 68 14.34 -5.31 3.01
CA LEU A 68 14.78 -5.45 1.64
C LEU A 68 13.88 -4.62 0.69
N TYR A 69 12.57 -4.73 0.85
CA TYR A 69 11.57 -4.00 0.06
C TYR A 69 11.51 -2.52 0.42
N ILE A 70 11.54 -2.20 1.72
CA ILE A 70 11.53 -0.80 2.20
C ILE A 70 12.72 -0.02 1.65
N ASN A 71 13.91 -0.62 1.69
CA ASN A 71 15.13 0.01 1.20
C ASN A 71 15.17 0.05 -0.34
N GLY A 72 14.70 -1.01 -1.01
CA GLY A 72 14.55 -1.02 -2.47
C GLY A 72 13.70 0.15 -2.96
N VAL A 73 12.51 0.36 -2.38
CA VAL A 73 11.65 1.52 -2.68
C VAL A 73 12.41 2.84 -2.46
N LYS A 74 13.14 3.00 -1.33
CA LYS A 74 13.91 4.23 -1.06
C LYS A 74 15.00 4.48 -2.11
N MET A 75 15.72 3.44 -2.50
CA MET A 75 16.80 3.54 -3.50
C MET A 75 16.24 3.92 -4.87
N TYR A 76 15.16 3.28 -5.34
CA TYR A 76 14.52 3.62 -6.61
C TYR A 76 13.86 5.01 -6.60
N VAL A 77 13.32 5.46 -5.47
CA VAL A 77 12.88 6.87 -5.31
C VAL A 77 14.06 7.83 -5.46
N ALA A 78 15.22 7.50 -4.89
CA ALA A 78 16.41 8.36 -5.02
C ALA A 78 16.95 8.40 -6.46
N LEU A 79 16.97 7.26 -7.15
CA LEU A 79 17.36 7.16 -8.56
C LEU A 79 16.39 7.96 -9.45
N SER A 80 15.07 7.75 -9.30
CA SER A 80 14.05 8.43 -10.12
C SER A 80 14.08 9.96 -9.96
N LYS A 81 14.48 10.46 -8.77
CA LYS A 81 14.61 11.91 -8.52
C LYS A 81 15.83 12.53 -9.20
N LYS A 82 16.91 11.78 -9.33
CA LYS A 82 18.17 12.25 -9.96
C LYS A 82 18.17 12.08 -11.47
N GLU A 83 17.34 11.17 -11.98
CA GLU A 83 17.28 10.83 -13.39
C GLU A 83 16.62 11.94 -14.21
N LYS A 84 17.27 12.34 -15.31
CA LYS A 84 16.83 13.36 -16.25
C LYS A 84 16.14 12.75 -17.47
N ASP A 85 16.59 11.57 -17.91
CA ASP A 85 15.92 10.85 -18.99
C ASP A 85 14.54 10.35 -18.54
N ALA A 86 13.50 10.75 -19.26
CA ALA A 86 12.13 10.45 -18.89
C ALA A 86 11.82 8.94 -18.95
N THR A 87 12.41 8.23 -19.91
CA THR A 87 12.21 6.78 -20.10
C THR A 87 12.86 5.98 -18.97
N VAL A 88 14.10 6.31 -18.65
CA VAL A 88 14.84 5.67 -17.55
C VAL A 88 14.18 5.99 -16.21
N LYS A 89 13.76 7.23 -16.00
CA LYS A 89 13.01 7.65 -14.81
C LYS A 89 11.72 6.86 -14.65
N LYS A 90 10.98 6.67 -15.75
CA LYS A 90 9.76 5.85 -15.74
C LYS A 90 10.08 4.41 -15.35
N ALA A 91 11.11 3.81 -15.91
CA ALA A 91 11.55 2.45 -15.57
C ALA A 91 11.90 2.29 -14.07
N TYR A 92 12.54 3.30 -13.47
CA TYR A 92 12.78 3.29 -12.01
C TYR A 92 11.49 3.37 -11.19
N ILE A 93 10.53 4.16 -11.63
CA ILE A 93 9.22 4.28 -11.00
C ILE A 93 8.44 2.96 -11.12
N ASP A 94 8.42 2.35 -12.29
CA ASP A 94 7.74 1.08 -12.53
C ASP A 94 8.36 -0.04 -11.66
N THR A 95 9.69 -0.09 -11.57
CA THR A 95 10.40 -1.02 -10.67
C THR A 95 10.05 -0.77 -9.21
N MET A 96 9.98 0.49 -8.78
CA MET A 96 9.54 0.83 -7.42
C MET A 96 8.15 0.27 -7.11
N PHE A 97 7.21 0.31 -8.05
CA PHE A 97 5.87 -0.23 -7.84
C PHE A 97 5.85 -1.76 -7.80
N SER A 98 6.66 -2.42 -8.65
CA SER A 98 6.79 -3.89 -8.59
C SER A 98 7.36 -4.38 -7.25
N ILE A 99 8.25 -3.59 -6.62
CA ILE A 99 8.78 -3.89 -5.29
C ILE A 99 7.65 -3.90 -4.23
N PHE A 100 6.67 -2.99 -4.31
CA PHE A 100 5.51 -3.03 -3.41
C PHE A 100 4.66 -4.28 -3.62
N ASP A 101 4.41 -4.67 -4.88
CA ASP A 101 3.60 -5.83 -5.22
C ASP A 101 4.27 -7.12 -4.72
N GLN A 102 5.55 -7.29 -4.98
CA GLN A 102 6.30 -8.44 -4.48
C GLN A 102 6.39 -8.47 -2.94
N ARG A 103 6.44 -7.29 -2.28
CA ARG A 103 6.37 -7.25 -0.81
C ARG A 103 5.05 -7.79 -0.29
N ILE A 104 3.94 -7.54 -0.98
CA ILE A 104 2.63 -8.09 -0.61
C ILE A 104 2.65 -9.61 -0.75
N GLU A 105 3.20 -10.14 -1.84
CA GLU A 105 3.32 -11.58 -2.08
C GLU A 105 4.17 -12.27 -1.02
N MET A 106 5.32 -11.70 -0.68
CA MET A 106 6.29 -12.32 0.22
C MET A 106 5.94 -12.16 1.72
N PHE A 107 5.27 -11.06 2.11
CA PHE A 107 5.08 -10.72 3.52
C PHE A 107 3.63 -10.36 3.89
N GLY A 108 2.71 -10.37 2.95
CA GLY A 108 1.33 -9.96 3.18
C GLY A 108 1.19 -8.47 3.55
N GLN A 109 0.31 -8.16 4.48
CA GLN A 109 0.02 -6.80 4.94
C GLN A 109 -0.52 -5.90 3.81
N LYS A 110 -1.33 -6.50 2.89
CA LYS A 110 -1.79 -5.88 1.63
C LYS A 110 -2.30 -4.46 1.85
N GLY A 111 -3.25 -4.23 2.73
CA GLY A 111 -3.84 -2.91 2.93
C GLY A 111 -2.82 -1.84 3.34
N MET A 112 -1.91 -2.17 4.28
CA MET A 112 -0.85 -1.23 4.69
C MET A 112 0.11 -0.94 3.53
N VAL A 113 0.51 -1.95 2.76
CA VAL A 113 1.46 -1.79 1.66
C VAL A 113 0.83 -1.04 0.50
N LEU A 114 -0.45 -1.29 0.17
CA LEU A 114 -1.20 -0.50 -0.81
C LEU A 114 -1.31 0.96 -0.41
N GLY A 115 -1.50 1.28 0.88
CA GLY A 115 -1.47 2.65 1.37
C GLY A 115 -0.15 3.36 1.09
N LEU A 116 0.98 2.68 1.32
CA LEU A 116 2.31 3.21 0.99
C LEU A 116 2.52 3.33 -0.53
N LYS A 117 2.07 2.34 -1.32
CA LYS A 117 2.11 2.35 -2.78
C LYS A 117 1.31 3.54 -3.34
N GLY A 118 0.06 3.72 -2.88
CA GLY A 118 -0.80 4.81 -3.32
C GLY A 118 -0.26 6.20 -2.99
N GLN A 119 0.38 6.38 -1.82
CA GLN A 119 1.10 7.62 -1.49
C GLN A 119 2.23 7.91 -2.50
N LYS A 120 2.95 6.87 -2.96
CA LYS A 120 3.99 7.02 -4.00
C LYS A 120 3.38 7.30 -5.37
N MET A 121 2.28 6.64 -5.73
CA MET A 121 1.54 6.91 -6.96
C MET A 121 1.09 8.38 -7.02
N LEU A 122 0.52 8.91 -5.95
CA LEU A 122 0.12 10.31 -5.85
C LEU A 122 1.32 11.25 -6.03
N SER A 123 2.44 10.99 -5.33
CA SER A 123 3.63 11.83 -5.37
C SER A 123 4.40 11.77 -6.70
N THR A 124 4.25 10.69 -7.47
CA THR A 124 4.84 10.51 -8.80
C THR A 124 3.86 10.79 -9.94
N LYS A 125 2.68 11.36 -9.61
CA LYS A 125 1.64 11.77 -10.56
C LYS A 125 1.21 10.63 -11.50
N GLN A 126 0.99 9.44 -10.94
CA GLN A 126 0.45 8.31 -11.69
C GLN A 126 -1.02 8.54 -12.08
N ASP A 127 -1.58 7.62 -12.85
CA ASP A 127 -2.99 7.68 -13.22
C ASP A 127 -3.88 7.95 -12.00
N LYS A 128 -4.80 8.89 -12.13
CA LYS A 128 -5.61 9.39 -11.00
C LYS A 128 -6.59 8.35 -10.49
N GLU A 129 -7.21 7.58 -11.40
CA GLU A 129 -8.19 6.55 -11.00
C GLU A 129 -7.49 5.38 -10.33
N LEU A 130 -6.40 4.90 -10.93
CA LEU A 130 -5.62 3.82 -10.34
C LEU A 130 -5.06 4.24 -8.96
N THR A 131 -4.60 5.49 -8.82
CA THR A 131 -4.11 6.03 -7.54
C THR A 131 -5.21 6.05 -6.48
N PHE A 132 -6.39 6.56 -6.84
CA PHE A 132 -7.53 6.59 -5.92
C PHE A 132 -7.97 5.18 -5.54
N ASN A 133 -8.15 4.29 -6.51
CA ASN A 133 -8.60 2.91 -6.27
C ASN A 133 -7.62 2.17 -5.35
N THR A 134 -6.31 2.34 -5.55
CA THR A 134 -5.27 1.76 -4.69
C THR A 134 -5.34 2.28 -3.25
N LEU A 135 -5.55 3.59 -3.06
CA LEU A 135 -5.67 4.20 -1.74
C LEU A 135 -6.99 3.84 -1.06
N ASN A 136 -8.08 3.82 -1.80
CA ASN A 136 -9.39 3.43 -1.28
C ASN A 136 -9.38 1.96 -0.84
N GLU A 137 -8.85 1.04 -1.65
CA GLU A 137 -8.68 -0.36 -1.26
C GLU A 137 -7.83 -0.49 0.01
N ALA A 138 -6.76 0.31 0.14
CA ALA A 138 -5.95 0.33 1.35
C ALA A 138 -6.75 0.74 2.59
N VAL A 139 -7.61 1.77 2.48
CA VAL A 139 -8.47 2.23 3.58
C VAL A 139 -9.50 1.16 3.94
N GLU A 140 -10.17 0.55 2.94
CA GLU A 140 -11.13 -0.54 3.17
C GLU A 140 -10.50 -1.74 3.90
N LEU A 141 -9.32 -2.17 3.45
CA LEU A 141 -8.63 -3.33 4.03
C LEU A 141 -8.07 -3.08 5.44
N THR A 142 -7.79 -1.83 5.79
CA THR A 142 -7.16 -1.50 7.08
C THR A 142 -8.14 -0.91 8.10
N GLY A 143 -9.28 -0.35 7.66
CA GLY A 143 -10.29 0.26 8.53
C GLY A 143 -9.65 1.25 9.51
N ASP A 144 -9.98 1.14 10.79
CA ASP A 144 -9.43 1.99 11.85
C ASP A 144 -7.91 1.91 12.00
N LYS A 145 -7.26 0.88 11.45
CA LYS A 145 -5.79 0.74 11.45
C LYS A 145 -5.11 1.47 10.28
N THR A 146 -5.86 2.20 9.48
CA THR A 146 -5.31 2.95 8.34
C THR A 146 -4.31 4.01 8.83
N GLN A 147 -3.13 4.02 8.24
CA GLN A 147 -2.10 4.99 8.59
C GLN A 147 -2.53 6.42 8.22
N SER A 148 -2.24 7.40 9.07
CA SER A 148 -2.60 8.80 8.89
C SER A 148 -2.18 9.39 7.54
N GLY A 149 -0.99 9.02 7.04
CA GLY A 149 -0.51 9.43 5.71
C GLY A 149 -1.35 8.87 4.55
N THR A 150 -1.90 7.66 4.70
CA THR A 150 -2.79 7.04 3.72
C THR A 150 -4.14 7.76 3.67
N LEU A 151 -4.70 8.14 4.83
CA LEU A 151 -5.95 8.92 4.91
C LEU A 151 -5.83 10.25 4.19
N VAL A 152 -4.76 10.99 4.46
CA VAL A 152 -4.47 12.25 3.76
C VAL A 152 -4.31 12.04 2.25
N ALA A 153 -3.59 11.00 1.84
CA ALA A 153 -3.37 10.71 0.42
C ALA A 153 -4.69 10.33 -0.29
N ALA A 154 -5.58 9.58 0.37
CA ALA A 154 -6.89 9.21 -0.16
C ALA A 154 -7.76 10.46 -0.40
N MET A 155 -7.76 11.43 0.53
CA MET A 155 -8.45 12.70 0.33
C MET A 155 -7.93 13.48 -0.87
N PHE A 156 -6.61 13.60 -1.02
CA PHE A 156 -6.05 14.26 -2.20
C PHE A 156 -6.39 13.53 -3.50
N ALA A 157 -6.41 12.19 -3.47
CA ALA A 157 -6.72 11.41 -4.66
C ALA A 157 -8.17 11.60 -5.12
N ILE A 158 -9.16 11.58 -4.21
CA ILE A 158 -10.56 11.80 -4.57
C ILE A 158 -10.81 13.24 -5.05
N ILE A 159 -10.20 14.24 -4.40
CA ILE A 159 -10.26 15.64 -4.84
C ILE A 159 -9.67 15.81 -6.26
N ASN A 160 -8.59 15.09 -6.57
CA ASN A 160 -8.01 15.11 -7.92
C ASN A 160 -8.92 14.47 -8.97
N LEU A 161 -9.75 13.50 -8.59
CA LEU A 161 -10.76 12.90 -9.46
C LEU A 161 -11.97 13.81 -9.62
N GLU A 162 -12.42 14.46 -8.55
CA GLU A 162 -13.52 15.42 -8.63
C GLU A 162 -13.15 16.59 -9.56
N LYS A 163 -11.97 17.18 -9.41
CA LYS A 163 -11.45 18.22 -10.31
C LYS A 163 -11.27 17.75 -11.76
N ALA A 164 -11.21 16.46 -12.00
CA ALA A 164 -11.20 15.87 -13.34
C ALA A 164 -12.60 15.48 -13.84
N GLY A 165 -13.67 15.80 -13.11
CA GLY A 165 -15.07 15.47 -13.44
C GLY A 165 -15.40 13.96 -13.35
N LYS A 166 -14.57 13.18 -12.65
CA LYS A 166 -14.73 11.71 -12.50
C LYS A 166 -15.34 11.30 -11.17
N LYS A 167 -15.46 12.22 -10.24
CA LYS A 167 -16.11 12.07 -8.93
C LYS A 167 -16.93 13.30 -8.63
N THR A 168 -17.92 13.16 -7.74
CA THR A 168 -18.81 14.25 -7.34
C THR A 168 -18.32 14.89 -6.04
N LYS A 169 -18.85 16.07 -5.71
CA LYS A 169 -18.57 16.74 -4.45
C LYS A 169 -19.08 15.93 -3.24
N GLU A 170 -20.22 15.27 -3.40
CA GLU A 170 -20.80 14.39 -2.38
C GLU A 170 -19.85 13.22 -2.06
N GLU A 171 -19.22 12.61 -3.08
CA GLU A 171 -18.25 11.55 -2.87
C GLU A 171 -17.02 12.05 -2.11
N VAL A 172 -16.60 13.31 -2.33
CA VAL A 172 -15.52 13.94 -1.56
C VAL A 172 -15.93 14.10 -0.09
N VAL A 173 -17.17 14.53 0.19
CA VAL A 173 -17.69 14.66 1.56
C VAL A 173 -17.78 13.30 2.25
N LEU A 174 -18.27 12.26 1.59
CA LEU A 174 -18.31 10.91 2.16
C LEU A 174 -16.91 10.37 2.50
N MET A 175 -15.90 10.65 1.67
CA MET A 175 -14.52 10.29 1.97
C MET A 175 -13.97 11.13 3.15
N PHE A 176 -14.35 12.39 3.26
CA PHE A 176 -13.99 13.25 4.39
C PHE A 176 -14.54 12.69 5.71
N GLU A 177 -15.81 12.35 5.77
CA GLU A 177 -16.43 11.72 6.94
C GLU A 177 -15.70 10.45 7.35
N LYS A 178 -15.47 9.54 6.40
CA LYS A 178 -14.76 8.28 6.65
C LYS A 178 -13.35 8.50 7.19
N THR A 179 -12.57 9.38 6.56
CA THR A 179 -11.16 9.58 6.94
C THR A 179 -11.02 10.33 8.26
N THR A 180 -11.92 11.28 8.57
CA THR A 180 -11.93 11.99 9.84
C THR A 180 -12.41 11.13 10.99
N ALA A 181 -13.38 10.22 10.77
CA ALA A 181 -13.80 9.24 11.78
C ALA A 181 -12.63 8.33 12.18
N ILE A 182 -11.85 7.82 11.21
CA ILE A 182 -10.65 7.01 11.50
C ILE A 182 -9.60 7.84 12.26
N CYS A 183 -9.42 9.11 11.92
CA CYS A 183 -8.52 10.00 12.67
C CYS A 183 -9.01 10.18 14.13
N ALA A 184 -10.32 10.34 14.33
CA ALA A 184 -10.91 10.52 15.66
C ALA A 184 -10.70 9.30 16.56
N VAL A 185 -10.86 8.09 16.05
CA VAL A 185 -10.58 6.83 16.76
C VAL A 185 -9.11 6.78 17.22
N ASN A 186 -8.18 7.29 16.43
CA ASN A 186 -6.75 7.13 16.66
C ASN A 186 -6.08 8.33 17.36
N LYS A 187 -6.74 9.46 17.49
CA LYS A 187 -6.12 10.70 18.06
C LYS A 187 -5.62 10.55 19.50
N GLY A 188 -6.26 9.67 20.28
CA GLY A 188 -5.90 9.41 21.68
C GLY A 188 -4.78 8.37 21.86
N ASN A 189 -4.29 7.73 20.81
CA ASN A 189 -3.25 6.71 20.92
C ASN A 189 -1.94 7.33 21.43
N ALA A 190 -1.40 6.82 22.54
CA ALA A 190 -0.15 7.30 23.14
C ALA A 190 1.02 7.31 22.15
N LYS A 191 1.08 6.30 21.29
CA LYS A 191 2.11 6.19 20.23
C LYS A 191 1.52 6.53 18.87
N GLY A 192 1.66 7.76 18.45
CA GLY A 192 1.31 8.18 17.08
C GLY A 192 0.00 8.98 16.95
N GLY A 193 -0.78 9.18 18.00
CA GLY A 193 -2.03 9.94 17.97
C GLY A 193 -1.88 11.34 17.41
N ALA A 194 -0.79 12.05 17.74
CA ALA A 194 -0.48 13.36 17.18
C ALA A 194 -0.40 13.39 15.64
N ARG A 195 -0.08 12.26 14.98
CA ARG A 195 -0.07 12.18 13.52
C ARG A 195 -1.48 12.17 12.94
N TYR A 196 -2.44 11.60 13.67
CA TYR A 196 -3.85 11.57 13.25
C TYR A 196 -4.52 12.93 13.49
N VAL A 197 -4.14 13.67 14.57
CA VAL A 197 -4.57 15.06 14.76
C VAL A 197 -4.13 15.91 13.56
N LYS A 198 -2.83 15.89 13.22
CA LYS A 198 -2.31 16.63 12.05
C LYS A 198 -2.93 16.17 10.72
N ALA A 199 -3.25 14.89 10.59
CA ALA A 199 -3.92 14.38 9.41
C ALA A 199 -5.36 14.92 9.31
N ALA A 200 -6.11 14.93 10.41
CA ALA A 200 -7.47 15.48 10.47
C ALA A 200 -7.48 16.96 10.10
N GLU A 201 -6.59 17.77 10.68
CA GLU A 201 -6.42 19.18 10.32
C GLU A 201 -6.15 19.38 8.83
N LYS A 202 -5.24 18.60 8.27
CA LYS A 202 -4.90 18.68 6.84
C LYS A 202 -6.07 18.25 5.95
N ILE A 203 -6.78 17.19 6.32
CA ILE A 203 -7.98 16.72 5.63
C ILE A 203 -9.05 17.80 5.65
N GLN A 204 -9.35 18.37 6.82
CA GLN A 204 -10.32 19.44 6.98
C GLN A 204 -9.98 20.66 6.11
N ASN A 205 -8.72 21.11 6.13
CA ASN A 205 -8.27 22.25 5.33
C ASN A 205 -8.46 22.04 3.82
N VAL A 206 -8.14 20.86 3.29
CA VAL A 206 -8.28 20.59 1.85
C VAL A 206 -9.71 20.31 1.43
N THR A 207 -10.59 19.95 2.37
CA THR A 207 -12.00 19.64 2.12
C THR A 207 -12.91 20.86 2.37
N SER A 208 -12.44 21.89 3.06
CA SER A 208 -13.27 23.06 3.41
C SER A 208 -14.07 23.66 2.23
N PRO A 209 -13.57 23.72 0.97
CA PRO A 209 -14.35 24.20 -0.18
C PRO A 209 -15.54 23.31 -0.55
N TYR A 210 -15.63 22.10 -0.03
CA TYR A 210 -16.68 21.12 -0.29
C TYR A 210 -17.73 21.07 0.84
N LEU A 211 -17.44 21.70 2.00
CA LEU A 211 -18.27 21.68 3.20
C LEU A 211 -19.17 22.92 3.26
N ASP A 212 -19.83 23.25 2.16
CA ASP A 212 -20.81 24.33 2.08
C ASP A 212 -22.26 23.79 2.05
N CYS A 213 -23.23 24.66 2.32
CA CYS A 213 -24.65 24.30 2.37
C CYS A 213 -25.16 23.76 1.03
N THR A 214 -24.56 24.13 -0.11
CA THR A 214 -25.02 23.67 -1.42
C THR A 214 -24.70 22.20 -1.68
N VAL A 215 -23.72 21.65 -0.95
CA VAL A 215 -23.35 20.23 -0.99
C VAL A 215 -23.93 19.47 0.19
N LEU A 216 -23.85 20.07 1.40
CA LEU A 216 -24.24 19.36 2.63
C LEU A 216 -25.76 19.19 2.77
N VAL A 217 -26.58 20.17 2.36
CA VAL A 217 -28.06 20.09 2.48
C VAL A 217 -28.61 18.98 1.62
N PRO A 218 -28.34 18.89 0.31
CA PRO A 218 -28.82 17.78 -0.51
C PRO A 218 -28.35 16.41 -0.04
N LEU A 219 -27.10 16.33 0.46
CA LEU A 219 -26.57 15.08 1.01
C LEU A 219 -27.31 14.65 2.28
N ALA A 220 -27.56 15.60 3.19
CA ALA A 220 -28.31 15.34 4.43
C ALA A 220 -29.75 14.91 4.12
N GLU A 221 -30.44 15.60 3.21
CA GLU A 221 -31.81 15.25 2.77
C GLU A 221 -31.83 13.82 2.18
N LYS A 222 -30.88 13.49 1.30
CA LYS A 222 -30.77 12.15 0.72
C LYS A 222 -30.53 11.08 1.78
N ASN A 223 -29.63 11.35 2.74
CA ASN A 223 -29.35 10.43 3.85
C ASN A 223 -30.55 10.26 4.76
N PHE A 224 -31.30 11.34 5.05
CA PHE A 224 -32.53 11.29 5.83
C PHE A 224 -33.58 10.42 5.12
N GLU A 225 -33.87 10.67 3.85
CA GLU A 225 -34.83 9.87 3.07
C GLU A 225 -34.45 8.39 3.03
N ALA A 226 -33.15 8.08 2.90
CA ALA A 226 -32.67 6.70 2.89
C ALA A 226 -32.77 5.98 4.25
N ASN A 227 -32.81 6.72 5.37
CA ASN A 227 -32.73 6.17 6.74
C ASN A 227 -33.90 6.56 7.64
N LYS A 228 -34.91 7.25 7.14
CA LYS A 228 -36.06 7.74 7.96
C LYS A 228 -36.83 6.65 8.70
N GLU A 229 -36.78 5.39 8.24
CA GLU A 229 -37.39 4.24 8.90
C GLU A 229 -36.38 3.54 9.86
N ASN A 230 -35.13 3.95 9.90
CA ASN A 230 -34.10 3.35 10.77
C ASN A 230 -34.01 4.13 12.09
N VAL A 231 -34.70 3.63 13.12
CA VAL A 231 -34.81 4.25 14.45
C VAL A 231 -33.42 4.46 15.10
N ASP A 232 -32.52 3.52 14.90
CA ASP A 232 -31.16 3.62 15.49
C ASP A 232 -30.35 4.74 14.82
N TRP A 233 -30.48 4.91 13.50
CA TRP A 233 -29.85 6.00 12.78
C TRP A 233 -30.42 7.36 13.17
N LEU A 234 -31.75 7.45 13.40
CA LEU A 234 -32.41 8.71 13.82
C LEU A 234 -32.01 9.18 15.22
N ARG A 235 -31.38 8.34 16.03
CA ARG A 235 -30.93 8.65 17.39
C ARG A 235 -29.46 9.08 17.48
N THR A 236 -28.69 8.99 16.37
CA THR A 236 -27.28 9.39 16.30
C THR A 236 -27.11 10.83 15.82
#